data_d6dda274de15633420998217cb744be9
#
_entry.id   d6dda274de15633420998217cb744be9
#
_cell.length_a   1.000
_cell.length_b   1.000
_cell.length_c   1.000
_cell.angle_alpha   90.00
_cell.angle_beta   90.00
_cell.angle_gamma   90.00
#
_symmetry.space_group_name_H-M   'P 1'
#
loop_
_entity.id
_entity.type
_entity.pdbx_description
1 polymer ?
#
loop_
_entity_poly.entity_id
_entity_poly.type
_entity_poly.pdbx_seq_one_letter_code
_entity_poly.pdbx_strand_id
1 'polypeptide(L)'
;MNIQLRDPKEIMRLSRLGSFHQSKLSFLRSFLDEFKNWEFKKDLFNLDKNGYGEAVYSFKKKDRVYSLVCFANLISDKERSDRVIATKWDAAFTLYDGIPSKIDIERLKNEVPKQEIGRLSYKELTLSRANKSIRVYNHVVERLSKGLQPDTNLLSKVGYLYRTTAVYGSGKFGLADRFRIKNRDEINGPFRLEMMLVYLVRQFTFDQVNHVAYHKDPKKSVKLDENICKNLGIGNSTGLGMAPFIVNHPTLLNNWIMSREIALQKIRQIKNVNGEDSNLFIECVTNSLTNIISWNTESEYQKNKIKSLLKDVKKFLDYIKNQFDFKTEYPFNEIYMWLEKETCDECIEYLVSIMMEPYDYITKPLVKLMSSDEERFFDIPTHKRVDDLLKIIENEYSNILKIDFEKKENNQNFWFISKNKEEPRL
;
A
#
# COMPACT_ATOMS: atom_id res chain seq x y z
N MET A 1 28.03 3.88 -22.36
CA MET A 1 28.00 4.99 -21.39
C MET A 1 28.04 4.40 -19.97
N ASN A 2 28.93 4.85 -19.11
CA ASN A 2 28.97 4.37 -17.72
C ASN A 2 28.21 5.36 -16.84
N ILE A 3 26.97 5.04 -16.49
CA ILE A 3 26.13 5.88 -15.63
C ILE A 3 26.25 5.35 -14.21
N GLN A 4 26.76 6.17 -13.31
CA GLN A 4 26.84 5.81 -11.89
C GLN A 4 25.47 5.91 -11.21
N LEU A 5 25.28 5.13 -10.15
CA LEU A 5 24.15 5.32 -9.26
C LEU A 5 24.23 6.69 -8.59
N ARG A 6 23.08 7.31 -8.36
CA ARG A 6 23.03 8.59 -7.64
C ARG A 6 23.59 8.46 -6.22
N ASP A 7 24.15 9.53 -5.68
CA ASP A 7 24.67 9.56 -4.32
C ASP A 7 23.53 9.31 -3.31
N PRO A 8 23.73 8.42 -2.32
CA PRO A 8 22.73 8.20 -1.26
C PRO A 8 22.27 9.47 -0.57
N LYS A 9 23.17 10.43 -0.34
CA LYS A 9 22.83 11.72 0.28
C LYS A 9 21.84 12.53 -0.56
N GLU A 10 21.97 12.47 -1.88
CA GLU A 10 21.05 13.14 -2.80
C GLU A 10 19.67 12.48 -2.81
N ILE A 11 19.64 11.16 -2.86
CA ILE A 11 18.38 10.39 -2.93
C ILE A 11 17.60 10.50 -1.63
N MET A 12 18.33 10.52 -0.51
CA MET A 12 17.76 10.52 0.84
C MET A 12 17.31 11.90 1.31
N ARG A 13 17.45 12.95 0.49
CA ARG A 13 16.82 14.23 0.82
C ARG A 13 15.30 14.07 0.95
N LEU A 14 14.70 14.74 1.91
CA LEU A 14 13.27 14.66 2.16
C LEU A 14 12.43 15.01 0.93
N SER A 15 12.86 15.98 0.13
CA SER A 15 12.20 16.37 -1.11
C SER A 15 12.16 15.24 -2.14
N ARG A 16 13.17 14.38 -2.18
CA ARG A 16 13.22 13.23 -3.09
C ARG A 16 12.56 12.00 -2.50
N LEU A 17 12.98 11.57 -1.31
CA LEU A 17 12.46 10.35 -0.70
C LEU A 17 10.95 10.42 -0.42
N GLY A 18 10.47 11.57 0.05
CA GLY A 18 9.04 11.80 0.27
C GLY A 18 8.20 11.83 -1.01
N SER A 19 8.86 11.92 -2.18
CA SER A 19 8.24 11.97 -3.50
C SER A 19 8.38 10.67 -4.29
N PHE A 20 8.91 9.61 -3.66
CA PHE A 20 8.97 8.30 -4.31
C PHE A 20 7.56 7.76 -4.52
N HIS A 21 7.20 7.59 -5.79
CA HIS A 21 5.91 7.06 -6.20
C HIS A 21 5.99 5.58 -6.49
N GLN A 22 4.83 4.94 -6.40
CA GLN A 22 4.70 3.55 -6.78
C GLN A 22 5.01 3.39 -8.28
N SER A 23 5.91 2.48 -8.54
CA SER A 23 6.29 2.01 -9.87
C SER A 23 6.09 0.51 -9.94
N LYS A 24 6.56 -0.12 -10.99
CA LYS A 24 6.68 -1.59 -11.04
C LYS A 24 7.56 -2.18 -9.93
N LEU A 25 8.38 -1.37 -9.28
CA LEU A 25 9.16 -1.71 -8.08
C LEU A 25 8.40 -1.37 -6.79
N SER A 26 7.10 -1.59 -6.77
CA SER A 26 6.24 -1.48 -5.59
C SER A 26 6.00 -2.86 -4.99
N PHE A 27 6.20 -3.01 -3.69
CA PHE A 27 5.83 -4.22 -2.96
C PHE A 27 4.37 -4.60 -3.19
N LEU A 28 3.50 -3.60 -3.20
CA LEU A 28 2.09 -3.81 -3.40
C LEU A 28 1.75 -4.25 -4.82
N ARG A 29 2.25 -3.57 -5.85
CA ARG A 29 1.99 -3.97 -7.24
C ARG A 29 2.50 -5.38 -7.52
N SER A 30 3.70 -5.69 -7.06
CA SER A 30 4.27 -7.03 -7.17
C SER A 30 3.40 -8.08 -6.49
N PHE A 31 2.91 -7.79 -5.29
CA PHE A 31 2.00 -8.68 -4.58
C PHE A 31 0.67 -8.87 -5.32
N LEU A 32 0.06 -7.77 -5.78
CA LEU A 32 -1.22 -7.83 -6.47
C LEU A 32 -1.15 -8.57 -7.81
N ASP A 33 -0.08 -8.38 -8.57
CA ASP A 33 0.13 -9.11 -9.82
C ASP A 33 0.28 -10.61 -9.59
N GLU A 34 0.90 -10.98 -8.50
CA GLU A 34 0.99 -12.38 -8.09
C GLU A 34 -0.36 -12.90 -7.58
N PHE A 35 -1.07 -12.09 -6.77
CA PHE A 35 -2.32 -12.46 -6.12
C PHE A 35 -3.49 -12.64 -7.10
N LYS A 36 -3.47 -11.96 -8.26
CA LYS A 36 -4.45 -12.15 -9.35
C LYS A 36 -4.57 -13.60 -9.83
N ASN A 37 -3.52 -14.40 -9.65
CA ASN A 37 -3.47 -15.80 -10.07
C ASN A 37 -3.87 -16.79 -8.97
N TRP A 38 -4.37 -16.31 -7.85
CA TRP A 38 -4.80 -17.16 -6.75
C TRP A 38 -6.31 -17.46 -6.88
N GLU A 39 -6.69 -18.67 -6.55
CA GLU A 39 -8.11 -19.04 -6.44
C GLU A 39 -8.67 -18.50 -5.15
N PHE A 40 -9.73 -17.71 -5.25
CA PHE A 40 -10.38 -17.06 -4.12
C PHE A 40 -11.79 -17.62 -3.90
N LYS A 41 -12.12 -17.93 -2.63
CA LYS A 41 -13.42 -18.48 -2.27
C LYS A 41 -13.92 -17.90 -0.94
N LYS A 42 -15.20 -17.59 -0.89
CA LYS A 42 -15.92 -17.25 0.34
C LYS A 42 -16.51 -18.54 0.92
N ASP A 43 -15.90 -19.09 1.97
CA ASP A 43 -16.28 -20.36 2.56
C ASP A 43 -17.38 -20.22 3.61
N LEU A 44 -17.36 -19.14 4.36
CA LEU A 44 -18.36 -18.80 5.37
C LEU A 44 -18.66 -17.31 5.32
N PHE A 45 -19.95 -16.97 5.40
CA PHE A 45 -20.39 -15.59 5.54
C PHE A 45 -21.68 -15.57 6.35
N ASN A 46 -21.52 -15.61 7.67
CA ASN A 46 -22.61 -15.69 8.62
C ASN A 46 -22.67 -14.39 9.43
N LEU A 47 -23.25 -13.36 8.81
CA LEU A 47 -23.48 -12.08 9.45
C LEU A 47 -24.98 -11.87 9.66
N ASP A 48 -25.35 -11.26 10.78
CA ASP A 48 -26.69 -10.77 11.00
C ASP A 48 -27.05 -9.60 10.06
N LYS A 49 -28.29 -9.15 10.08
CA LYS A 49 -28.77 -8.03 9.24
C LYS A 49 -28.00 -6.72 9.44
N ASN A 50 -27.32 -6.57 10.56
CA ASN A 50 -26.52 -5.39 10.90
C ASN A 50 -25.03 -5.57 10.57
N GLY A 51 -24.65 -6.74 10.03
CA GLY A 51 -23.29 -7.04 9.63
C GLY A 51 -22.40 -7.54 10.76
N TYR A 52 -22.94 -8.05 11.85
CA TYR A 52 -22.19 -8.67 12.95
C TYR A 52 -22.17 -10.18 12.80
N GLY A 53 -21.05 -10.80 13.12
CA GLY A 53 -20.88 -12.25 13.01
C GLY A 53 -19.50 -12.63 12.51
N GLU A 54 -19.46 -13.70 11.73
CA GLU A 54 -18.21 -14.32 11.30
C GLU A 54 -18.16 -14.57 9.79
N ALA A 55 -16.98 -14.46 9.21
CA ALA A 55 -16.75 -14.79 7.81
C ALA A 55 -15.39 -15.46 7.62
N VAL A 56 -15.29 -16.33 6.62
CA VAL A 56 -14.05 -17.00 6.22
C VAL A 56 -13.88 -16.90 4.72
N TYR A 57 -12.72 -16.40 4.32
CA TYR A 57 -12.31 -16.32 2.93
C TYR A 57 -11.04 -17.13 2.75
N SER A 58 -11.10 -18.17 1.93
CA SER A 58 -9.91 -18.93 1.57
C SER A 58 -9.37 -18.52 0.21
N PHE A 59 -8.08 -18.67 0.06
CA PHE A 59 -7.38 -18.47 -1.18
C PHE A 59 -6.28 -19.51 -1.32
N LYS A 60 -6.14 -19.99 -2.54
CA LYS A 60 -5.28 -21.13 -2.85
C LYS A 60 -4.23 -20.73 -3.87
N LYS A 61 -3.00 -21.13 -3.60
CA LYS A 61 -1.88 -21.09 -4.55
C LYS A 61 -1.19 -22.44 -4.59
N LYS A 62 -1.27 -23.11 -5.74
CA LYS A 62 -0.80 -24.49 -5.88
C LYS A 62 -1.47 -25.39 -4.82
N ASP A 63 -0.68 -26.04 -4.00
CA ASP A 63 -1.15 -26.99 -2.97
C ASP A 63 -1.41 -26.33 -1.60
N ARG A 64 -1.23 -25.01 -1.49
CA ARG A 64 -1.37 -24.28 -0.22
C ARG A 64 -2.63 -23.47 -0.20
N VAL A 65 -3.29 -23.49 0.94
CA VAL A 65 -4.49 -22.72 1.22
C VAL A 65 -4.25 -21.86 2.45
N TYR A 66 -4.69 -20.63 2.37
CA TYR A 66 -4.71 -19.70 3.48
C TYR A 66 -6.13 -19.17 3.65
N SER A 67 -6.52 -18.86 4.86
CA SER A 67 -7.87 -18.33 5.12
C SER A 67 -7.82 -17.07 5.95
N LEU A 68 -8.52 -16.03 5.51
CA LEU A 68 -8.86 -14.92 6.39
C LEU A 68 -10.07 -15.30 7.21
N VAL A 69 -9.94 -15.28 8.52
CA VAL A 69 -11.06 -15.45 9.46
C VAL A 69 -11.38 -14.09 10.08
N CYS A 70 -12.65 -13.69 9.95
CA CYS A 70 -13.14 -12.38 10.36
C CYS A 70 -14.21 -12.55 11.45
N PHE A 71 -14.12 -11.70 12.47
CA PHE A 71 -15.13 -11.56 13.51
C PHE A 71 -15.55 -10.10 13.59
N ALA A 72 -16.81 -9.80 13.23
CA ALA A 72 -17.40 -8.47 13.33
C ALA A 72 -18.24 -8.38 14.59
N ASN A 73 -17.94 -7.42 15.46
CA ASN A 73 -18.53 -7.30 16.78
C ASN A 73 -19.39 -6.05 16.88
N LEU A 74 -20.44 -6.13 17.70
CA LEU A 74 -21.20 -4.97 18.10
C LEU A 74 -20.43 -4.20 19.16
N ILE A 75 -20.19 -2.92 18.90
CA ILE A 75 -19.66 -1.98 19.89
C ILE A 75 -20.67 -0.87 20.08
N SER A 76 -21.05 -0.61 21.31
CA SER A 76 -21.94 0.52 21.63
C SER A 76 -21.22 1.84 21.37
N ASP A 77 -21.98 2.90 21.03
CA ASP A 77 -21.39 4.21 20.78
C ASP A 77 -20.64 4.78 21.99
N LYS A 78 -21.04 4.39 23.21
CA LYS A 78 -20.35 4.76 24.45
C LYS A 78 -18.95 4.12 24.60
N GLU A 79 -18.72 2.97 23.95
CA GLU A 79 -17.47 2.22 24.00
C GLU A 79 -16.56 2.54 22.81
N ARG A 80 -17.06 3.31 21.84
CA ARG A 80 -16.25 3.75 20.70
C ARG A 80 -15.25 4.80 21.13
N SER A 81 -14.05 4.62 20.69
CA SER A 81 -12.97 5.56 20.92
C SER A 81 -12.32 5.93 19.58
N ASP A 82 -12.19 7.23 19.33
CA ASP A 82 -11.39 7.75 18.22
C ASP A 82 -9.88 7.66 18.49
N ARG A 83 -9.49 7.20 19.68
CA ARG A 83 -8.09 7.04 20.06
C ARG A 83 -7.48 5.80 19.43
N VAL A 84 -6.20 5.87 19.17
CA VAL A 84 -5.37 4.77 18.62
C VAL A 84 -5.39 3.53 19.53
N ILE A 85 -5.61 3.73 20.84
CA ILE A 85 -5.71 2.67 21.84
C ILE A 85 -7.18 2.53 22.24
N ALA A 86 -7.92 1.78 21.44
CA ALA A 86 -9.27 1.37 21.80
C ALA A 86 -9.22 0.04 22.60
N THR A 87 -10.11 -0.10 23.54
CA THR A 87 -10.28 -1.34 24.31
C THR A 87 -11.15 -2.36 23.60
N LYS A 88 -11.98 -1.90 22.65
CA LYS A 88 -12.88 -2.73 21.85
C LYS A 88 -12.79 -2.37 20.37
N TRP A 89 -13.10 -3.34 19.52
CA TRP A 89 -12.89 -3.28 18.08
C TRP A 89 -14.13 -3.71 17.33
N ASP A 90 -14.47 -2.99 16.26
CA ASP A 90 -15.59 -3.35 15.37
C ASP A 90 -15.36 -4.69 14.67
N ALA A 91 -14.11 -5.00 14.39
CA ALA A 91 -13.74 -6.29 13.82
C ALA A 91 -12.34 -6.72 14.23
N ALA A 92 -12.14 -8.03 14.31
CA ALA A 92 -10.86 -8.68 14.52
C ALA A 92 -10.65 -9.74 13.44
N PHE A 93 -9.40 -9.92 13.03
CA PHE A 93 -9.03 -10.76 11.91
C PHE A 93 -7.80 -11.60 12.24
N THR A 94 -7.75 -12.79 11.66
CA THR A 94 -6.54 -13.60 11.60
C THR A 94 -6.37 -14.19 10.21
N LEU A 95 -5.12 -14.26 9.75
CA LEU A 95 -4.74 -15.05 8.60
C LEU A 95 -4.35 -16.45 9.11
N TYR A 96 -5.09 -17.46 8.67
CA TYR A 96 -4.97 -18.84 9.12
C TYR A 96 -4.30 -19.70 8.07
N ASP A 97 -3.40 -20.57 8.49
CA ASP A 97 -2.71 -21.54 7.63
C ASP A 97 -3.61 -22.76 7.39
N GLY A 98 -4.20 -22.82 6.22
CA GLY A 98 -5.18 -23.83 5.82
C GLY A 98 -6.63 -23.34 5.88
N ILE A 99 -7.57 -24.28 5.88
CA ILE A 99 -9.01 -24.03 6.05
C ILE A 99 -9.38 -24.35 7.50
N PRO A 100 -9.89 -23.39 8.27
CA PRO A 100 -10.29 -23.64 9.65
C PRO A 100 -11.51 -24.59 9.70
N SER A 101 -11.45 -25.56 10.61
CA SER A 101 -12.61 -26.37 10.95
C SER A 101 -13.62 -25.58 11.78
N LYS A 102 -14.83 -26.10 11.95
CA LYS A 102 -15.83 -25.48 12.85
C LYS A 102 -15.29 -25.30 14.27
N ILE A 103 -14.52 -26.28 14.77
CA ILE A 103 -13.88 -26.22 16.09
C ILE A 103 -12.83 -25.10 16.15
N ASP A 104 -12.04 -24.97 15.07
CA ASP A 104 -11.07 -23.86 14.96
C ASP A 104 -11.80 -22.51 14.98
N ILE A 105 -12.89 -22.35 14.23
CA ILE A 105 -13.65 -21.10 14.20
C ILE A 105 -14.20 -20.73 15.57
N GLU A 106 -14.78 -21.68 16.30
CA GLU A 106 -15.27 -21.45 17.68
C GLU A 106 -14.14 -21.05 18.65
N ARG A 107 -12.97 -21.68 18.53
CA ARG A 107 -11.79 -21.28 19.29
C ARG A 107 -11.34 -19.87 18.94
N LEU A 108 -11.18 -19.60 17.63
CA LEU A 108 -10.72 -18.30 17.13
C LEU A 108 -11.68 -17.17 17.48
N LYS A 109 -12.98 -17.44 17.54
CA LYS A 109 -14.01 -16.47 17.95
C LYS A 109 -13.78 -15.94 19.37
N ASN A 110 -13.25 -16.79 20.23
CA ASN A 110 -12.93 -16.41 21.61
C ASN A 110 -11.54 -15.78 21.76
N GLU A 111 -10.57 -16.16 20.94
CA GLU A 111 -9.16 -15.77 21.07
C GLU A 111 -8.80 -14.55 20.23
N VAL A 112 -9.20 -14.50 18.96
CA VAL A 112 -8.79 -13.46 18.02
C VAL A 112 -9.23 -12.05 18.45
N PRO A 113 -10.45 -11.82 18.95
CA PRO A 113 -10.85 -10.50 19.43
C PRO A 113 -10.02 -10.01 20.63
N LYS A 114 -9.56 -10.91 21.50
CA LYS A 114 -8.74 -10.55 22.66
C LYS A 114 -7.32 -10.20 22.28
N GLN A 115 -6.79 -10.87 21.26
CA GLN A 115 -5.41 -10.69 20.74
C GLN A 115 -4.35 -10.67 21.85
N GLU A 116 -4.43 -11.61 22.77
CA GLU A 116 -3.44 -11.77 23.83
C GLU A 116 -2.19 -12.47 23.31
N ILE A 117 -1.02 -11.92 23.65
CA ILE A 117 0.27 -12.44 23.18
C ILE A 117 0.51 -13.85 23.73
N GLY A 118 1.04 -14.73 22.88
CA GLY A 118 1.51 -16.05 23.27
C GLY A 118 0.45 -17.12 23.42
N ARG A 119 -0.81 -16.82 23.08
CA ARG A 119 -1.94 -17.77 23.19
C ARG A 119 -2.42 -18.35 21.87
N LEU A 120 -1.78 -17.96 20.77
CA LEU A 120 -2.17 -18.41 19.45
C LEU A 120 -1.39 -19.66 19.06
N SER A 121 -2.02 -20.47 18.22
CA SER A 121 -1.34 -21.63 17.65
C SER A 121 -0.44 -21.21 16.46
N TYR A 122 0.35 -22.17 15.97
CA TYR A 122 1.19 -21.95 14.80
C TYR A 122 0.41 -21.74 13.50
N LYS A 123 -0.91 -21.96 13.51
CA LYS A 123 -1.77 -21.79 12.35
C LYS A 123 -2.20 -20.34 12.16
N GLU A 124 -2.22 -19.53 13.17
CA GLU A 124 -2.54 -18.10 13.08
C GLU A 124 -1.29 -17.34 12.66
N LEU A 125 -1.23 -16.96 11.37
CA LEU A 125 -0.04 -16.31 10.78
C LEU A 125 0.03 -14.82 11.10
N THR A 126 -1.14 -14.16 11.20
CA THR A 126 -1.23 -12.75 11.57
C THR A 126 -2.45 -12.50 12.42
N LEU A 127 -2.41 -11.39 13.15
CA LEU A 127 -3.55 -10.85 13.88
C LEU A 127 -3.74 -9.39 13.52
N SER A 128 -5.00 -8.97 13.36
CA SER A 128 -5.35 -7.59 13.12
C SER A 128 -6.68 -7.23 13.76
N ARG A 129 -6.84 -5.96 14.06
CA ARG A 129 -8.06 -5.36 14.59
C ARG A 129 -8.37 -4.10 13.80
N ALA A 130 -9.64 -3.80 13.65
CA ALA A 130 -10.04 -2.59 12.94
C ALA A 130 -11.29 -1.97 13.53
N ASN A 131 -11.40 -0.66 13.36
CA ASN A 131 -12.60 0.10 13.64
C ASN A 131 -13.19 0.66 12.34
N LYS A 132 -14.51 0.71 12.28
CA LYS A 132 -15.24 1.34 11.18
C LYS A 132 -14.92 2.82 11.13
N SER A 133 -14.70 3.35 9.93
CA SER A 133 -14.83 4.77 9.69
C SER A 133 -16.32 5.11 9.66
N ILE A 134 -16.91 5.27 10.85
CA ILE A 134 -18.37 5.25 11.07
C ILE A 134 -19.11 6.17 10.10
N ARG A 135 -18.65 7.41 9.93
CA ARG A 135 -19.29 8.36 9.03
C ARG A 135 -19.32 7.85 7.59
N VAL A 136 -18.18 7.35 7.10
CA VAL A 136 -18.07 6.84 5.73
C VAL A 136 -18.79 5.52 5.57
N TYR A 137 -18.65 4.61 6.53
CA TYR A 137 -19.32 3.32 6.52
C TYR A 137 -20.85 3.49 6.47
N ASN A 138 -21.42 4.30 7.35
CA ASN A 138 -22.84 4.57 7.40
C ASN A 138 -23.34 5.27 6.12
N HIS A 139 -22.57 6.22 5.60
CA HIS A 139 -22.90 6.87 4.33
C HIS A 139 -22.96 5.86 3.18
N VAL A 140 -21.97 4.99 3.06
CA VAL A 140 -21.94 3.96 1.99
C VAL A 140 -23.16 3.03 2.12
N VAL A 141 -23.42 2.48 3.31
CA VAL A 141 -24.58 1.61 3.55
C VAL A 141 -25.89 2.32 3.24
N GLU A 142 -26.06 3.56 3.66
CA GLU A 142 -27.27 4.34 3.44
C GLU A 142 -27.50 4.64 1.95
N ARG A 143 -26.46 4.97 1.22
CA ARG A 143 -26.55 5.22 -0.22
C ARG A 143 -26.89 3.96 -0.98
N LEU A 144 -26.18 2.87 -0.70
CA LEU A 144 -26.41 1.58 -1.37
C LEU A 144 -27.83 1.06 -1.10
N SER A 145 -28.34 1.19 0.13
CA SER A 145 -29.71 0.78 0.45
C SER A 145 -30.78 1.56 -0.30
N LYS A 146 -30.48 2.78 -0.74
CA LYS A 146 -31.38 3.64 -1.55
C LYS A 146 -31.20 3.46 -3.07
N GLY A 147 -30.41 2.51 -3.52
CA GLY A 147 -30.13 2.30 -4.95
C GLY A 147 -29.11 3.28 -5.54
N LEU A 148 -28.30 3.92 -4.71
CA LEU A 148 -27.36 4.95 -5.12
C LEU A 148 -25.93 4.55 -4.75
N GLN A 149 -24.96 4.94 -5.58
CA GLN A 149 -23.55 4.82 -5.22
C GLN A 149 -23.14 5.92 -4.21
N PRO A 150 -22.12 5.67 -3.37
CA PRO A 150 -21.65 6.66 -2.41
C PRO A 150 -21.06 7.89 -3.08
N ASP A 151 -21.05 9.01 -2.36
CA ASP A 151 -20.45 10.25 -2.82
C ASP A 151 -18.93 10.12 -2.93
N THR A 152 -18.43 10.24 -4.16
CA THR A 152 -17.00 10.15 -4.46
C THR A 152 -16.16 11.24 -3.80
N ASN A 153 -16.73 12.42 -3.58
CA ASN A 153 -16.04 13.51 -2.85
C ASN A 153 -15.79 13.16 -1.37
N LEU A 154 -16.76 12.47 -0.74
CA LEU A 154 -16.57 11.99 0.62
C LEU A 154 -15.53 10.87 0.66
N LEU A 155 -15.61 9.91 -0.28
CA LEU A 155 -14.67 8.81 -0.37
C LEU A 155 -13.24 9.29 -0.65
N SER A 156 -13.08 10.32 -1.50
CA SER A 156 -11.75 10.87 -1.81
C SER A 156 -11.05 11.46 -0.59
N LYS A 157 -11.80 11.96 0.38
CA LYS A 157 -11.25 12.54 1.62
C LYS A 157 -10.77 11.48 2.60
N VAL A 158 -11.44 10.35 2.69
CA VAL A 158 -11.14 9.30 3.69
C VAL A 158 -10.55 8.05 3.07
N GLY A 159 -11.06 7.58 1.93
CA GLY A 159 -10.50 6.49 1.14
C GLY A 159 -10.63 5.07 1.75
N TYR A 160 -11.31 4.90 2.88
CA TYR A 160 -11.45 3.59 3.53
C TYR A 160 -12.74 3.47 4.36
N LEU A 161 -13.25 2.24 4.47
CA LEU A 161 -14.41 1.89 5.30
C LEU A 161 -14.00 1.43 6.70
N TYR A 162 -12.88 0.76 6.79
CA TYR A 162 -12.27 0.28 8.02
C TYR A 162 -10.86 0.81 8.19
N ARG A 163 -10.48 1.09 9.42
CA ARG A 163 -9.14 1.51 9.80
C ARG A 163 -8.54 0.49 10.75
N THR A 164 -7.50 -0.19 10.30
CA THR A 164 -6.74 -1.09 11.16
C THR A 164 -5.85 -0.28 12.09
N THR A 165 -5.70 -0.74 13.31
CA THR A 165 -4.72 -0.17 14.24
C THR A 165 -3.41 -0.89 14.22
N ALA A 166 -3.43 -2.13 13.80
CA ALA A 166 -2.26 -2.94 13.65
C ALA A 166 -2.52 -4.06 12.66
N VAL A 167 -1.65 -4.20 11.68
CA VAL A 167 -1.48 -5.41 10.92
C VAL A 167 -0.06 -5.85 11.16
N TYR A 168 0.12 -6.99 11.80
CA TYR A 168 1.43 -7.48 12.13
C TYR A 168 1.67 -8.80 11.41
N GLY A 169 2.56 -8.80 10.46
CA GLY A 169 3.10 -10.01 9.86
C GLY A 169 4.28 -10.55 10.65
N SER A 170 4.83 -9.75 11.57
CA SER A 170 5.97 -10.16 12.39
C SER A 170 6.06 -9.34 13.68
N GLY A 171 6.56 -9.93 14.72
CA GLY A 171 6.77 -9.26 16.00
C GLY A 171 5.65 -9.49 17.00
N LYS A 172 5.39 -8.50 17.85
CA LYS A 172 4.64 -8.60 19.10
C LYS A 172 3.23 -9.19 18.99
N PHE A 173 2.59 -9.08 17.83
CA PHE A 173 1.27 -9.65 17.55
C PHE A 173 1.29 -10.50 16.27
N GLY A 174 2.46 -10.85 15.80
CA GLY A 174 2.66 -11.32 14.46
C GLY A 174 2.58 -12.81 14.28
N LEU A 175 3.50 -13.33 13.52
CA LEU A 175 3.60 -14.74 13.18
C LEU A 175 3.71 -15.60 14.40
N ALA A 176 2.82 -16.56 14.56
CA ALA A 176 2.86 -17.52 15.64
C ALA A 176 4.11 -18.41 15.56
N ASP A 177 4.58 -18.70 14.34
CA ASP A 177 5.77 -19.53 14.14
C ASP A 177 6.43 -19.26 12.78
N ARG A 178 7.30 -18.27 12.78
CA ARG A 178 7.90 -17.73 11.56
C ARG A 178 8.82 -18.70 10.83
N PHE A 179 9.52 -19.55 11.55
CA PHE A 179 10.41 -20.52 10.93
C PHE A 179 9.69 -21.51 10.02
N ARG A 180 8.39 -21.77 10.23
CA ARG A 180 7.58 -22.70 9.46
C ARG A 180 7.19 -22.16 8.11
N ILE A 181 7.23 -20.83 7.94
CA ILE A 181 6.91 -20.18 6.67
C ILE A 181 8.15 -19.75 5.89
N LYS A 182 9.35 -19.97 6.43
CA LYS A 182 10.62 -19.57 5.82
C LYS A 182 10.77 -20.01 4.36
N ASN A 183 10.26 -21.19 4.04
CA ASN A 183 10.35 -21.79 2.69
C ASN A 183 9.07 -21.56 1.86
N ARG A 184 8.27 -20.59 2.21
CA ARG A 184 7.02 -20.25 1.52
C ARG A 184 7.16 -18.92 0.83
N ASP A 185 7.71 -18.93 -0.37
CA ASP A 185 8.00 -17.72 -1.15
C ASP A 185 6.79 -16.79 -1.30
N GLU A 186 5.59 -17.37 -1.32
CA GLU A 186 4.34 -16.62 -1.47
C GLU A 186 4.00 -15.73 -0.29
N ILE A 187 4.52 -16.05 0.90
CA ILE A 187 4.28 -15.28 2.13
C ILE A 187 5.56 -14.85 2.85
N ASN A 188 6.70 -15.36 2.43
CA ASN A 188 8.00 -15.05 3.01
C ASN A 188 8.68 -13.89 2.26
N GLY A 189 8.07 -12.74 2.28
CA GLY A 189 8.65 -11.53 1.71
C GLY A 189 8.22 -10.31 2.51
N PRO A 190 8.88 -9.17 2.32
CA PRO A 190 8.52 -7.94 3.01
C PRO A 190 7.04 -7.62 2.79
N PHE A 191 6.32 -7.35 3.86
CA PHE A 191 4.91 -6.95 3.86
C PHE A 191 3.93 -7.91 3.19
N ARG A 192 4.36 -9.10 2.74
CA ARG A 192 3.46 -10.01 2.01
C ARG A 192 2.26 -10.45 2.82
N LEU A 193 2.49 -10.84 4.07
CA LEU A 193 1.39 -11.24 4.96
C LEU A 193 0.47 -10.06 5.28
N GLU A 194 1.05 -8.90 5.52
CA GLU A 194 0.31 -7.67 5.81
C GLU A 194 -0.53 -7.24 4.60
N MET A 195 0.03 -7.23 3.41
CA MET A 195 -0.67 -6.88 2.19
C MET A 195 -1.78 -7.88 1.86
N MET A 196 -1.51 -9.17 2.05
CA MET A 196 -2.49 -10.23 1.88
C MET A 196 -3.67 -10.06 2.84
N LEU A 197 -3.37 -9.82 4.11
CA LEU A 197 -4.40 -9.57 5.12
C LEU A 197 -5.22 -8.33 4.77
N VAL A 198 -4.57 -7.22 4.43
CA VAL A 198 -5.24 -5.96 4.08
C VAL A 198 -6.13 -6.13 2.85
N TYR A 199 -5.65 -6.82 1.83
CA TYR A 199 -6.46 -7.11 0.63
C TYR A 199 -7.73 -7.89 0.97
N LEU A 200 -7.61 -8.93 1.79
CA LEU A 200 -8.73 -9.77 2.16
C LEU A 200 -9.70 -9.06 3.12
N VAL A 201 -9.18 -8.29 4.07
CA VAL A 201 -9.99 -7.44 4.95
C VAL A 201 -10.79 -6.43 4.13
N ARG A 202 -10.19 -5.86 3.10
CA ARG A 202 -10.87 -4.97 2.17
C ARG A 202 -12.04 -5.69 1.48
N GLN A 203 -11.85 -6.91 0.99
CA GLN A 203 -12.91 -7.69 0.38
C GLN A 203 -14.05 -7.98 1.38
N PHE A 204 -13.70 -8.35 2.60
CA PHE A 204 -14.70 -8.52 3.68
C PHE A 204 -15.52 -7.23 3.92
N THR A 205 -14.86 -6.05 3.92
CA THR A 205 -15.58 -4.79 4.16
C THR A 205 -16.56 -4.46 3.05
N PHE A 206 -16.26 -4.77 1.80
CA PHE A 206 -17.16 -4.59 0.67
C PHE A 206 -18.37 -5.53 0.76
N ASP A 207 -18.13 -6.79 1.05
CA ASP A 207 -19.19 -7.77 1.25
C ASP A 207 -20.11 -7.37 2.41
N GLN A 208 -19.54 -6.87 3.50
CA GLN A 208 -20.29 -6.46 4.67
C GLN A 208 -21.18 -5.23 4.38
N VAL A 209 -20.69 -4.19 3.72
CA VAL A 209 -21.54 -3.02 3.40
C VAL A 209 -22.64 -3.39 2.42
N ASN A 210 -22.36 -4.25 1.43
CA ASN A 210 -23.35 -4.75 0.50
C ASN A 210 -24.43 -5.57 1.22
N HIS A 211 -24.02 -6.43 2.16
CA HIS A 211 -24.91 -7.25 2.98
C HIS A 211 -25.85 -6.39 3.84
N VAL A 212 -25.29 -5.42 4.57
CA VAL A 212 -26.08 -4.55 5.44
C VAL A 212 -27.01 -3.66 4.62
N ALA A 213 -26.55 -3.13 3.49
CA ALA A 213 -27.39 -2.33 2.59
C ALA A 213 -28.58 -3.15 2.05
N TYR A 214 -28.31 -4.38 1.61
CA TYR A 214 -29.35 -5.30 1.15
C TYR A 214 -30.42 -5.56 2.23
N HIS A 215 -30.01 -5.83 3.48
CA HIS A 215 -30.94 -6.09 4.56
C HIS A 215 -31.73 -4.85 5.01
N LYS A 216 -31.22 -3.64 4.74
CA LYS A 216 -31.98 -2.39 4.98
C LYS A 216 -33.13 -2.21 3.99
N ASP A 217 -32.88 -2.44 2.70
CA ASP A 217 -33.92 -2.37 1.66
C ASP A 217 -33.59 -3.36 0.52
N PRO A 218 -34.08 -4.61 0.62
CA PRO A 218 -33.76 -5.63 -0.40
C PRO A 218 -34.30 -5.31 -1.79
N LYS A 219 -35.30 -4.42 -1.91
CA LYS A 219 -35.90 -4.08 -3.21
C LYS A 219 -35.13 -2.98 -3.96
N LYS A 220 -34.53 -2.07 -3.21
CA LYS A 220 -33.85 -0.90 -3.79
C LYS A 220 -32.33 -0.99 -3.78
N SER A 221 -31.77 -1.79 -2.88
CA SER A 221 -30.34 -1.82 -2.67
C SER A 221 -29.57 -2.23 -3.92
N VAL A 222 -28.43 -1.60 -4.11
CA VAL A 222 -27.44 -1.92 -5.14
C VAL A 222 -26.11 -2.32 -4.49
N LYS A 223 -25.29 -3.04 -5.23
CA LYS A 223 -23.91 -3.36 -4.79
C LYS A 223 -23.00 -2.16 -5.01
N LEU A 224 -21.97 -2.07 -4.20
CA LEU A 224 -20.90 -1.11 -4.37
C LEU A 224 -20.21 -1.32 -5.73
N ASP A 225 -20.09 -0.25 -6.50
CA ASP A 225 -19.52 -0.26 -7.85
C ASP A 225 -18.04 -0.69 -7.82
N GLU A 226 -17.65 -1.53 -8.78
CA GLU A 226 -16.28 -2.06 -8.88
C GLU A 226 -15.21 -0.97 -9.05
N ASN A 227 -15.53 0.11 -9.78
CA ASN A 227 -14.59 1.22 -9.93
C ASN A 227 -14.43 2.01 -8.62
N ILE A 228 -15.48 2.10 -7.82
CA ILE A 228 -15.40 2.66 -6.47
C ILE A 228 -14.60 1.73 -5.58
N CYS A 229 -14.82 0.42 -5.64
CA CYS A 229 -14.02 -0.56 -4.92
C CYS A 229 -12.51 -0.42 -5.21
N LYS A 230 -12.12 -0.17 -6.46
CA LYS A 230 -10.72 0.06 -6.84
C LYS A 230 -10.08 1.27 -6.13
N ASN A 231 -10.88 2.22 -5.70
CA ASN A 231 -10.45 3.45 -5.05
C ASN A 231 -10.56 3.43 -3.51
N LEU A 232 -11.06 2.35 -2.94
CA LEU A 232 -11.17 2.17 -1.50
C LEU A 232 -10.10 1.21 -0.98
N GLY A 233 -9.36 1.64 0.04
CA GLY A 233 -8.37 0.85 0.74
C GLY A 233 -8.81 0.44 2.14
N ILE A 234 -7.86 0.04 2.95
CA ILE A 234 -7.97 -0.10 4.40
C ILE A 234 -7.12 0.99 5.05
N GLY A 235 -7.73 1.83 5.87
CA GLY A 235 -7.03 2.84 6.64
C GLY A 235 -6.11 2.20 7.67
N ASN A 236 -4.98 2.82 7.93
CA ASN A 236 -4.04 2.34 8.92
C ASN A 236 -3.65 3.45 9.88
N SER A 237 -3.88 3.21 11.18
CA SER A 237 -3.54 4.18 12.22
C SER A 237 -2.06 4.19 12.57
N THR A 238 -1.32 3.13 12.25
CA THR A 238 0.12 3.02 12.53
C THR A 238 0.98 3.52 11.38
N GLY A 239 0.35 4.01 10.31
CA GLY A 239 1.06 4.56 9.17
C GLY A 239 1.71 3.47 8.31
N LEU A 240 0.99 2.39 8.01
CA LEU A 240 1.37 1.46 6.94
C LEU A 240 1.24 2.08 5.53
N GLY A 241 1.19 3.37 5.44
CA GLY A 241 1.70 3.98 4.26
C GLY A 241 3.16 3.55 4.17
N MET A 242 3.58 3.12 3.03
CA MET A 242 4.84 2.40 2.86
C MET A 242 6.06 3.16 3.39
N ALA A 243 6.10 4.47 3.25
CA ALA A 243 7.29 5.23 3.53
C ALA A 243 7.72 5.29 5.02
N PRO A 244 6.90 5.65 6.05
CA PRO A 244 7.41 5.64 7.43
C PRO A 244 7.63 4.26 8.01
N PHE A 245 6.92 3.26 7.51
CA PHE A 245 7.22 1.89 7.91
C PHE A 245 8.58 1.49 7.37
N ILE A 246 8.86 1.78 6.11
CA ILE A 246 10.14 1.50 5.45
C ILE A 246 11.29 2.27 6.11
N VAL A 247 11.07 3.51 6.54
CA VAL A 247 12.09 4.31 7.24
C VAL A 247 12.50 3.67 8.57
N ASN A 248 11.58 3.00 9.26
CA ASN A 248 11.91 2.22 10.45
C ASN A 248 12.58 0.86 10.16
N HIS A 249 12.74 0.52 8.87
CA HIS A 249 13.33 -0.72 8.39
C HIS A 249 14.44 -0.43 7.38
N PRO A 250 15.65 -0.08 7.83
CA PRO A 250 16.73 0.43 6.98
C PRO A 250 17.14 -0.51 5.85
N THR A 251 17.16 -1.82 6.12
CA THR A 251 17.49 -2.82 5.10
C THR A 251 16.47 -2.84 3.96
N LEU A 252 15.17 -2.81 4.29
CA LEU A 252 14.11 -2.72 3.28
C LEU A 252 14.18 -1.44 2.49
N LEU A 253 14.40 -0.31 3.18
CA LEU A 253 14.56 0.98 2.52
C LEU A 253 15.75 0.97 1.58
N ASN A 254 16.90 0.43 2.02
CA ASN A 254 18.08 0.29 1.18
C ASN A 254 17.80 -0.59 -0.04
N ASN A 255 17.18 -1.75 0.14
CA ASN A 255 16.87 -2.66 -0.96
C ASN A 255 15.90 -2.04 -1.96
N TRP A 256 14.92 -1.29 -1.49
CA TRP A 256 14.00 -0.56 -2.35
C TRP A 256 14.70 0.54 -3.15
N ILE A 257 15.48 1.40 -2.48
CA ILE A 257 16.25 2.45 -3.13
C ILE A 257 17.24 1.85 -4.13
N MET A 258 17.99 0.81 -3.75
CA MET A 258 18.96 0.15 -4.63
C MET A 258 18.29 -0.43 -5.87
N SER A 259 17.16 -1.11 -5.71
CA SER A 259 16.42 -1.66 -6.84
C SER A 259 15.96 -0.55 -7.79
N ARG A 260 15.48 0.55 -7.24
CA ARG A 260 15.03 1.71 -8.01
C ARG A 260 16.20 2.40 -8.73
N GLU A 261 17.31 2.61 -8.06
CA GLU A 261 18.50 3.22 -8.66
C GLU A 261 19.13 2.35 -9.77
N ILE A 262 19.20 1.04 -9.55
CA ILE A 262 19.67 0.09 -10.57
C ILE A 262 18.72 0.07 -11.77
N ALA A 263 17.40 0.12 -11.55
CA ALA A 263 16.43 0.23 -12.64
C ALA A 263 16.63 1.51 -13.44
N LEU A 264 16.72 2.65 -12.76
CA LEU A 264 16.97 3.94 -13.39
C LEU A 264 18.26 3.94 -14.21
N GLN A 265 19.35 3.44 -13.62
CA GLN A 265 20.63 3.33 -14.31
C GLN A 265 20.51 2.52 -15.61
N LYS A 266 19.87 1.34 -15.55
CA LYS A 266 19.68 0.48 -16.72
C LYS A 266 18.79 1.14 -17.76
N ILE A 267 17.72 1.81 -17.37
CA ILE A 267 16.82 2.52 -18.28
C ILE A 267 17.54 3.67 -18.99
N ARG A 268 18.34 4.44 -18.26
CA ARG A 268 19.15 5.52 -18.84
C ARG A 268 20.21 5.01 -19.82
N GLN A 269 20.58 3.74 -19.76
CA GLN A 269 21.54 3.09 -20.68
C GLN A 269 20.88 2.45 -21.91
N ILE A 270 19.54 2.45 -21.99
CA ILE A 270 18.83 1.89 -23.15
C ILE A 270 19.17 2.74 -24.39
N LYS A 271 19.62 2.04 -25.43
CA LYS A 271 19.81 2.60 -26.75
C LYS A 271 18.60 2.31 -27.64
N ASN A 272 18.31 3.22 -28.54
CA ASN A 272 17.32 2.97 -29.61
C ASN A 272 15.96 2.52 -29.07
N VAL A 273 15.33 3.37 -28.26
CA VAL A 273 13.98 3.10 -27.73
C VAL A 273 13.01 2.88 -28.89
N ASN A 274 12.30 1.77 -28.86
CA ASN A 274 11.31 1.48 -29.90
C ASN A 274 10.04 2.34 -29.76
N GLY A 275 9.24 2.39 -30.83
CA GLY A 275 8.03 3.23 -30.85
C GLY A 275 6.95 2.77 -29.85
N GLU A 276 6.86 1.50 -29.52
CA GLU A 276 5.92 0.98 -28.51
C GLU A 276 6.27 1.50 -27.12
N ASP A 277 7.53 1.36 -26.70
CA ASP A 277 8.00 1.79 -25.39
C ASP A 277 7.89 3.30 -25.22
N SER A 278 8.25 4.08 -26.26
CA SER A 278 8.13 5.54 -26.20
C SER A 278 6.66 6.00 -26.14
N ASN A 279 5.77 5.36 -26.90
CA ASN A 279 4.34 5.65 -26.87
C ASN A 279 3.72 5.29 -25.51
N LEU A 280 4.05 4.13 -24.97
CA LEU A 280 3.60 3.72 -23.64
C LEU A 280 4.09 4.69 -22.56
N PHE A 281 5.36 5.12 -22.64
CA PHE A 281 5.89 6.13 -21.72
C PHE A 281 5.12 7.45 -21.82
N ILE A 282 4.89 7.98 -23.03
CA ILE A 282 4.12 9.21 -23.25
C ILE A 282 2.68 9.06 -22.73
N GLU A 283 2.06 7.92 -22.97
CA GLU A 283 0.72 7.61 -22.45
C GLU A 283 0.70 7.63 -20.91
N CYS A 284 1.65 6.96 -20.27
CA CYS A 284 1.77 6.96 -18.81
C CYS A 284 1.97 8.38 -18.25
N VAL A 285 2.80 9.20 -18.88
CA VAL A 285 2.97 10.61 -18.49
C VAL A 285 1.67 11.40 -18.70
N THR A 286 0.94 11.14 -19.78
CA THR A 286 -0.35 11.81 -20.06
C THR A 286 -1.39 11.44 -18.99
N ASN A 287 -1.50 10.14 -18.65
CA ASN A 287 -2.43 9.65 -17.65
C ASN A 287 -2.07 10.16 -16.24
N SER A 288 -0.78 10.40 -15.99
CA SER A 288 -0.31 10.94 -14.71
C SER A 288 -0.88 12.32 -14.40
N LEU A 289 -1.14 13.16 -15.40
CA LEU A 289 -1.78 14.46 -15.21
C LEU A 289 -3.18 14.32 -14.60
N THR A 290 -3.99 13.41 -15.12
CA THR A 290 -5.32 13.13 -14.59
C THR A 290 -5.25 12.65 -13.13
N ASN A 291 -4.28 11.78 -12.83
CA ASN A 291 -4.06 11.30 -11.48
C ASN A 291 -3.68 12.45 -10.53
N ILE A 292 -2.70 13.27 -10.89
CA ILE A 292 -2.24 14.39 -10.05
C ILE A 292 -3.37 15.40 -9.82
N ILE A 293 -4.15 15.72 -10.83
CA ILE A 293 -5.31 16.63 -10.72
C ILE A 293 -6.34 16.09 -9.72
N SER A 294 -6.51 14.77 -9.64
CA SER A 294 -7.43 14.14 -8.72
C SER A 294 -6.96 14.15 -7.26
N TRP A 295 -5.71 14.49 -7.00
CA TRP A 295 -5.17 14.51 -5.65
C TRP A 295 -5.74 15.68 -4.86
N ASN A 296 -6.33 15.35 -3.73
CA ASN A 296 -6.95 16.33 -2.85
C ASN A 296 -6.33 16.24 -1.44
N THR A 297 -5.99 17.39 -0.89
CA THR A 297 -5.40 17.50 0.45
C THR A 297 -5.86 18.81 1.11
N GLU A 298 -5.94 18.79 2.43
CA GLU A 298 -6.25 19.99 3.23
C GLU A 298 -4.97 20.77 3.61
N SER A 299 -3.80 20.15 3.51
CA SER A 299 -2.51 20.77 3.82
C SER A 299 -2.08 21.76 2.74
N GLU A 300 -1.84 23.02 3.11
CA GLU A 300 -1.34 24.03 2.17
C GLU A 300 0.06 23.69 1.63
N TYR A 301 0.90 23.09 2.46
CA TYR A 301 2.21 22.60 2.01
C TYR A 301 2.05 21.58 0.88
N GLN A 302 1.20 20.58 1.06
CA GLN A 302 0.95 19.56 0.05
C GLN A 302 0.29 20.12 -1.21
N LYS A 303 -0.65 21.08 -1.07
CA LYS A 303 -1.27 21.76 -2.21
C LYS A 303 -0.22 22.45 -3.07
N ASN A 304 0.74 23.13 -2.44
CA ASN A 304 1.80 23.82 -3.15
C ASN A 304 2.73 22.83 -3.88
N LYS A 305 3.06 21.70 -3.25
CA LYS A 305 3.85 20.63 -3.89
C LYS A 305 3.12 20.01 -5.08
N ILE A 306 1.83 19.71 -4.94
CA ILE A 306 1.00 19.21 -6.04
C ILE A 306 0.92 20.20 -7.20
N LYS A 307 0.78 21.51 -6.90
CA LYS A 307 0.78 22.56 -7.95
C LYS A 307 2.10 22.61 -8.71
N SER A 308 3.24 22.56 -8.00
CA SER A 308 4.57 22.54 -8.62
C SER A 308 4.74 21.29 -9.47
N LEU A 309 4.43 20.12 -8.92
CA LEU A 309 4.47 18.86 -9.66
C LEU A 309 3.61 18.91 -10.93
N LEU A 310 2.36 19.36 -10.82
CA LEU A 310 1.45 19.44 -11.96
C LEU A 310 1.97 20.39 -13.05
N LYS A 311 2.53 21.54 -12.65
CA LYS A 311 3.16 22.49 -13.57
C LYS A 311 4.30 21.83 -14.33
N ASP A 312 5.19 21.16 -13.60
CA ASP A 312 6.40 20.60 -14.18
C ASP A 312 6.12 19.37 -15.05
N VAL A 313 5.15 18.52 -14.66
CA VAL A 313 4.70 17.40 -15.50
C VAL A 313 4.04 17.90 -16.80
N LYS A 314 3.27 19.00 -16.77
CA LYS A 314 2.74 19.62 -17.99
C LYS A 314 3.85 20.13 -18.88
N LYS A 315 4.84 20.85 -18.32
CA LYS A 315 6.01 21.33 -19.05
C LYS A 315 6.79 20.19 -19.69
N PHE A 316 6.98 19.10 -18.94
CA PHE A 316 7.65 17.90 -19.42
C PHE A 316 6.87 17.21 -20.54
N LEU A 317 5.55 17.08 -20.41
CA LEU A 317 4.72 16.47 -21.45
C LEU A 317 4.77 17.26 -22.76
N ASP A 318 4.78 18.60 -22.69
CA ASP A 318 4.97 19.44 -23.87
C ASP A 318 6.35 19.20 -24.50
N TYR A 319 7.40 19.16 -23.69
CA TYR A 319 8.75 18.89 -24.15
C TYR A 319 8.86 17.55 -24.89
N ILE A 320 8.37 16.44 -24.30
CA ILE A 320 8.53 15.12 -24.91
C ILE A 320 7.65 14.92 -26.15
N LYS A 321 6.54 15.65 -26.28
CA LYS A 321 5.65 15.55 -27.45
C LYS A 321 6.08 16.41 -28.62
N ASN A 322 6.63 17.59 -28.37
CA ASN A 322 6.81 18.61 -29.37
C ASN A 322 8.27 18.95 -29.68
N GLN A 323 9.19 18.61 -28.77
CA GLN A 323 10.59 19.07 -28.87
C GLN A 323 11.61 17.94 -28.80
N PHE A 324 11.26 16.79 -28.21
CA PHE A 324 12.18 15.70 -27.97
C PHE A 324 12.12 14.63 -29.07
N ASP A 325 13.29 14.18 -29.53
CA ASP A 325 13.41 13.08 -30.48
C ASP A 325 13.88 11.80 -29.77
N PHE A 326 13.00 10.80 -29.69
CA PHE A 326 13.30 9.49 -29.12
C PHE A 326 14.34 8.66 -29.93
N LYS A 327 14.76 9.12 -31.10
CA LYS A 327 15.78 8.45 -31.93
C LYS A 327 17.21 8.77 -31.50
N THR A 328 17.41 9.60 -30.47
CA THR A 328 18.75 9.86 -29.90
C THR A 328 19.36 8.56 -29.36
N GLU A 329 20.69 8.55 -29.19
CA GLU A 329 21.41 7.33 -28.79
C GLU A 329 20.98 6.79 -27.40
N TYR A 330 20.70 7.70 -26.44
CA TYR A 330 20.28 7.37 -25.07
C TYR A 330 19.09 8.23 -24.63
N PRO A 331 17.88 7.99 -25.17
CA PRO A 331 16.76 8.90 -24.98
C PRO A 331 16.39 9.13 -23.51
N PHE A 332 16.33 8.08 -22.72
CA PHE A 332 15.99 8.22 -21.30
C PHE A 332 17.07 8.89 -20.46
N ASN A 333 18.32 8.83 -20.88
CA ASN A 333 19.37 9.61 -20.22
C ASN A 333 19.21 11.11 -20.51
N GLU A 334 18.93 11.47 -21.76
CA GLU A 334 18.70 12.87 -22.14
C GLU A 334 17.45 13.43 -21.44
N ILE A 335 16.36 12.65 -21.40
CA ILE A 335 15.17 13.00 -20.63
C ILE A 335 15.50 13.21 -19.15
N TYR A 336 16.26 12.30 -18.53
CA TYR A 336 16.64 12.44 -17.12
C TYR A 336 17.47 13.70 -16.87
N MET A 337 18.43 14.00 -17.73
CA MET A 337 19.26 15.21 -17.62
C MET A 337 18.42 16.49 -17.79
N TRP A 338 17.44 16.46 -18.67
CA TRP A 338 16.49 17.56 -18.82
C TRP A 338 15.65 17.74 -17.54
N LEU A 339 15.14 16.66 -16.94
CA LEU A 339 14.37 16.71 -15.71
C LEU A 339 15.16 17.33 -14.55
N GLU A 340 16.41 16.92 -14.37
CA GLU A 340 17.31 17.46 -13.32
C GLU A 340 17.53 18.97 -13.46
N LYS A 341 17.51 19.47 -14.69
CA LYS A 341 17.73 20.89 -14.97
C LYS A 341 16.47 21.73 -14.87
N GLU A 342 15.34 21.19 -15.29
CA GLU A 342 14.15 21.96 -15.65
C GLU A 342 12.97 21.77 -14.70
N THR A 343 13.06 20.83 -13.74
CA THR A 343 11.92 20.46 -12.90
C THR A 343 12.31 20.32 -11.41
N CYS A 344 11.31 20.30 -10.54
CA CYS A 344 11.51 20.10 -9.12
C CYS A 344 11.78 18.62 -8.77
N ASP A 345 12.39 18.37 -7.60
CA ASP A 345 12.71 17.03 -7.10
C ASP A 345 11.51 16.07 -7.12
N GLU A 346 10.33 16.56 -6.76
CA GLU A 346 9.10 15.78 -6.78
C GLU A 346 8.73 15.30 -8.21
N CYS A 347 8.93 16.16 -9.19
CA CYS A 347 8.66 15.83 -10.60
C CYS A 347 9.67 14.81 -11.12
N ILE A 348 10.95 14.97 -10.80
CA ILE A 348 12.01 14.03 -11.16
C ILE A 348 11.66 12.63 -10.63
N GLU A 349 11.40 12.52 -9.34
CA GLU A 349 11.14 11.22 -8.71
C GLU A 349 9.83 10.57 -9.20
N TYR A 350 8.82 11.39 -9.48
CA TYR A 350 7.58 10.93 -10.08
C TYR A 350 7.79 10.35 -11.48
N LEU A 351 8.48 11.10 -12.34
CA LEU A 351 8.74 10.67 -13.71
C LEU A 351 9.75 9.53 -13.81
N VAL A 352 10.73 9.46 -12.91
CA VAL A 352 11.60 8.28 -12.78
C VAL A 352 10.77 7.01 -12.51
N SER A 353 9.73 7.10 -11.70
CA SER A 353 8.83 5.97 -11.47
C SER A 353 8.07 5.58 -12.76
N ILE A 354 7.65 6.56 -13.56
CA ILE A 354 6.97 6.32 -14.84
C ILE A 354 7.91 5.75 -15.91
N MET A 355 9.18 6.16 -15.93
CA MET A 355 10.19 5.59 -16.85
C MET A 355 10.33 4.07 -16.73
N MET A 356 9.93 3.50 -15.60
CA MET A 356 10.01 2.06 -15.37
C MET A 356 8.85 1.28 -16.01
N GLU A 357 7.76 1.95 -16.40
CA GLU A 357 6.54 1.28 -16.85
C GLU A 357 6.71 0.43 -18.12
N PRO A 358 7.47 0.83 -19.14
CA PRO A 358 7.68 -0.02 -20.31
C PRO A 358 8.58 -1.24 -20.08
N TYR A 359 9.37 -1.29 -19.00
CA TYR A 359 10.55 -2.18 -18.90
C TYR A 359 10.41 -3.29 -17.86
N ASP A 360 9.48 -4.22 -18.07
CA ASP A 360 9.29 -5.40 -17.23
C ASP A 360 10.54 -6.26 -17.07
N TYR A 361 11.33 -6.40 -18.15
CA TYR A 361 12.54 -7.20 -18.11
C TYR A 361 13.65 -6.62 -17.21
N ILE A 362 13.62 -5.32 -16.95
CA ILE A 362 14.52 -4.66 -16.00
C ILE A 362 13.93 -4.75 -14.58
N THR A 363 12.65 -4.52 -14.42
CA THR A 363 12.03 -4.37 -13.09
C THR A 363 11.75 -5.70 -12.40
N LYS A 364 11.26 -6.71 -13.12
CA LYS A 364 10.95 -8.03 -12.54
C LYS A 364 12.11 -8.71 -11.78
N PRO A 365 13.36 -8.74 -12.28
CA PRO A 365 14.48 -9.28 -11.50
C PRO A 365 14.77 -8.47 -10.24
N LEU A 366 14.59 -7.15 -10.29
CA LEU A 366 14.85 -6.25 -9.17
C LEU A 366 13.79 -6.33 -8.07
N VAL A 367 12.57 -6.76 -8.41
CA VAL A 367 11.53 -7.06 -7.41
C VAL A 367 12.00 -8.15 -6.44
N LYS A 368 12.75 -9.14 -6.92
CA LYS A 368 13.32 -10.18 -6.04
C LYS A 368 14.36 -9.62 -5.10
N LEU A 369 15.21 -8.72 -5.58
CA LEU A 369 16.21 -8.03 -4.74
C LEU A 369 15.52 -7.17 -3.67
N MET A 370 14.52 -6.39 -4.06
CA MET A 370 13.70 -5.59 -3.16
C MET A 370 13.00 -6.44 -2.10
N SER A 371 12.59 -7.66 -2.47
CA SER A 371 11.87 -8.59 -1.61
C SER A 371 12.77 -9.47 -0.75
N SER A 372 14.08 -9.42 -0.92
CA SER A 372 15.03 -10.11 -0.03
C SER A 372 15.18 -9.29 1.24
N ASP A 373 14.54 -9.74 2.31
CA ASP A 373 14.41 -9.01 3.55
C ASP A 373 14.94 -9.83 4.73
N GLU A 374 16.17 -9.57 5.11
CA GLU A 374 16.80 -10.14 6.29
C GLU A 374 16.36 -9.42 7.58
N GLU A 375 15.81 -8.23 7.47
CA GLU A 375 15.44 -7.41 8.60
C GLU A 375 14.36 -8.05 9.48
N ARG A 376 13.50 -8.83 8.87
CA ARG A 376 12.51 -9.63 9.61
C ARG A 376 13.15 -10.59 10.61
N PHE A 377 14.41 -10.95 10.38
CA PHE A 377 15.21 -11.81 11.25
C PHE A 377 16.16 -11.03 12.15
N PHE A 378 16.03 -9.70 12.21
CA PHE A 378 16.88 -8.79 12.97
C PHE A 378 18.36 -8.79 12.56
N ASP A 379 18.70 -9.42 11.46
CA ASP A 379 20.04 -9.36 10.88
C ASP A 379 20.10 -8.20 9.90
N ILE A 380 20.59 -7.06 10.35
CA ILE A 380 20.89 -5.92 9.47
C ILE A 380 22.26 -6.22 8.85
N PRO A 381 22.35 -6.42 7.54
CA PRO A 381 23.63 -6.62 6.89
C PRO A 381 24.51 -5.40 7.11
N THR A 382 25.74 -5.56 7.54
CA THR A 382 26.75 -4.50 7.61
C THR A 382 27.18 -4.11 6.19
N HIS A 383 26.32 -3.40 5.51
CA HIS A 383 26.58 -2.87 4.20
C HIS A 383 26.87 -1.38 4.32
N LYS A 384 27.98 -0.88 3.75
CA LYS A 384 28.38 0.53 3.84
C LYS A 384 27.23 1.49 3.51
N ARG A 385 26.42 1.13 2.52
CA ARG A 385 25.27 1.93 2.10
C ARG A 385 24.12 1.91 3.12
N VAL A 386 23.94 0.80 3.84
CA VAL A 386 22.98 0.73 4.94
C VAL A 386 23.44 1.59 6.10
N ASP A 387 24.72 1.56 6.44
CA ASP A 387 25.29 2.42 7.49
C ASP A 387 25.16 3.90 7.16
N ASP A 388 25.41 4.28 5.91
CA ASP A 388 25.22 5.66 5.43
C ASP A 388 23.74 6.05 5.48
N LEU A 389 22.84 5.14 5.13
CA LEU A 389 21.41 5.33 5.20
C LEU A 389 20.94 5.53 6.63
N LEU A 390 21.41 4.69 7.56
CA LEU A 390 21.09 4.81 9.00
C LEU A 390 21.49 6.18 9.54
N LYS A 391 22.69 6.64 9.23
CA LYS A 391 23.17 7.97 9.65
C LYS A 391 22.28 9.10 9.11
N ILE A 392 21.84 9.00 7.86
CA ILE A 392 20.94 10.00 7.26
C ILE A 392 19.56 9.94 7.95
N ILE A 393 19.03 8.75 8.19
CA ILE A 393 17.77 8.57 8.90
C ILE A 393 17.85 9.17 10.30
N GLU A 394 18.89 8.88 11.05
CA GLU A 394 19.10 9.42 12.39
C GLU A 394 19.20 10.94 12.42
N ASN A 395 19.93 11.52 11.47
CA ASN A 395 20.20 12.95 11.45
C ASN A 395 19.02 13.76 10.87
N GLU A 396 18.43 13.31 9.76
CA GLU A 396 17.45 14.09 9.01
C GLU A 396 15.99 13.70 9.32
N TYR A 397 15.77 12.46 9.74
CA TYR A 397 14.44 11.90 9.93
C TYR A 397 14.12 11.52 11.38
N SER A 398 14.98 11.84 12.34
CA SER A 398 14.76 11.51 13.76
C SER A 398 13.40 12.02 14.29
N ASN A 399 12.94 13.16 13.80
CA ASN A 399 11.62 13.72 14.16
C ASN A 399 10.45 13.01 13.48
N ILE A 400 10.70 12.33 12.37
CA ILE A 400 9.69 11.59 11.59
C ILE A 400 9.56 10.16 12.10
N LEU A 401 10.65 9.59 12.57
CA LEU A 401 10.68 8.25 13.19
C LEU A 401 9.87 8.18 14.48
N LYS A 402 9.75 9.29 15.19
CA LYS A 402 8.83 9.42 16.32
C LYS A 402 7.48 9.85 15.77
N ILE A 403 6.61 8.88 15.49
CA ILE A 403 5.23 9.17 15.11
C ILE A 403 4.56 9.88 16.28
N ASP A 404 4.55 11.19 16.21
CA ASP A 404 3.81 12.03 17.13
C ASP A 404 2.43 12.29 16.52
N PHE A 405 1.44 11.54 16.98
CA PHE A 405 0.06 11.68 16.50
C PHE A 405 -0.55 13.04 16.81
N GLU A 406 0.03 13.81 17.72
CA GLU A 406 -0.41 15.14 18.07
C GLU A 406 0.16 16.22 17.14
N LYS A 407 1.32 15.98 16.55
CA LYS A 407 1.97 16.89 15.59
C LYS A 407 1.71 16.49 14.15
N LYS A 408 0.51 16.76 13.67
CA LYS A 408 0.08 16.46 12.29
C LYS A 408 1.03 16.98 11.20
N GLU A 409 1.74 18.06 11.44
CA GLU A 409 2.56 18.76 10.44
C GLU A 409 3.82 17.98 10.03
N ASN A 410 4.53 17.37 10.97
CA ASN A 410 5.76 16.62 10.68
C ASN A 410 5.48 15.33 9.90
N ASN A 411 4.37 14.66 10.22
CA ASN A 411 3.93 13.47 9.49
C ASN A 411 3.45 13.79 8.07
N GLN A 412 2.93 14.99 7.84
CA GLN A 412 2.40 15.41 6.54
C GLN A 412 3.51 15.69 5.52
N ASN A 413 4.67 16.18 5.95
CA ASN A 413 5.74 16.57 5.05
C ASN A 413 6.41 15.38 4.36
N PHE A 414 6.54 14.25 5.07
CA PHE A 414 7.10 13.03 4.51
C PHE A 414 6.12 12.21 3.67
N TRP A 415 4.81 12.36 3.95
CA TRP A 415 3.76 11.52 3.41
C TRP A 415 2.95 12.16 2.30
N PHE A 416 3.28 13.36 1.89
CA PHE A 416 2.33 14.24 1.25
C PHE A 416 1.61 13.63 0.04
N ILE A 417 2.27 12.82 -0.75
CA ILE A 417 1.62 12.22 -1.93
C ILE A 417 1.16 10.79 -1.65
N SER A 418 1.94 10.03 -0.90
CA SER A 418 1.69 8.62 -0.68
C SER A 418 0.47 8.34 0.20
N LYS A 419 0.22 9.14 1.22
CA LYS A 419 -0.82 8.86 2.22
C LYS A 419 -2.23 8.72 1.66
N ASN A 420 -2.59 9.49 0.66
CA ASN A 420 -3.98 9.55 0.19
C ASN A 420 -4.22 8.81 -1.13
N LYS A 421 -3.16 8.41 -1.83
CA LYS A 421 -3.31 7.96 -3.22
C LYS A 421 -2.57 6.66 -3.57
N GLU A 422 -1.65 6.22 -2.71
CA GLU A 422 -0.87 5.00 -2.92
C GLU A 422 -1.28 3.84 -2.03
N GLU A 423 -2.25 4.04 -1.14
CA GLU A 423 -2.94 2.89 -0.57
C GLU A 423 -3.50 2.06 -1.72
N PRO A 424 -3.53 0.73 -1.59
CA PRO A 424 -3.82 -0.16 -2.70
C PRO A 424 -5.15 0.19 -3.34
N ARG A 425 -5.05 1.01 -4.35
CA ARG A 425 -6.13 1.30 -5.27
C ARG A 425 -5.97 0.31 -6.39
N LEU A 426 -6.72 -0.74 -6.28
CA LEU A 426 -6.81 -1.75 -7.32
C LEU A 426 -7.66 -1.27 -8.47
#